data_815389e5829feff9a233219258a76210
#
_entry.id   815389e5829feff9a233219258a76210
#
_cell.length_a   1.000
_cell.length_b   1.000
_cell.length_c   1.000
_cell.angle_alpha   90.00
_cell.angle_beta   90.00
_cell.angle_gamma   90.00
#
_symmetry.space_group_name_H-M   'P 1'
#
loop_
_entity.id
_entity.type
_entity.pdbx_description
1 polymer ?
#
loop_
_entity_poly.entity_id
_entity_poly.type
_entity_poly.pdbx_seq_one_letter_code
_entity_poly.pdbx_strand_id
1 'polypeptide(L)'
;GIIMSEALTAPDFSTIPVGPLALIALPGCEELAAKIDAYLKTWREIRESEHKTTIAFSGYQRDSYLIKAAFPRFGSGESKCHIQQSVRGYDIFIVCDMFNYGLTYKMYGKDNMMSPDDHYANLKRAISAIGGKARRITVIMPMLYEGRQHKRSSRESLDCAMALQELSALGVDNLITFDAHDARVQNAIPNHGFENIQPAYQMIKALVKNVPDLKIDNDHLMIISPDEGGMGRCIYYSTVLGVDLGMFYKRRDYSVVVDGRNPIIAHEFLGDNVEGKDVVIVDDMISSGESMIEVATKLKELKARRIFVCTCFGLFC
;
A
#
# COMPACT_ATOMS: atom_id res chain seq x y z
N GLY A 1 -15.94 46.57 -36.66
CA GLY A 1 -15.51 45.79 -35.53
C GLY A 1 -15.67 44.31 -35.81
N ILE A 2 -14.57 43.65 -36.06
CA ILE A 2 -14.56 42.19 -36.24
C ILE A 2 -14.55 41.59 -34.85
N ILE A 3 -15.67 40.99 -34.44
CA ILE A 3 -15.71 40.13 -33.27
C ILE A 3 -15.08 38.80 -33.67
N MET A 4 -13.83 38.60 -33.27
CA MET A 4 -13.23 37.27 -33.34
C MET A 4 -14.01 36.39 -32.33
N SER A 5 -14.79 35.44 -32.84
CA SER A 5 -15.34 34.38 -32.06
C SER A 5 -14.16 33.56 -31.53
N GLU A 6 -13.90 33.61 -30.22
CA GLU A 6 -13.08 32.60 -29.57
C GLU A 6 -13.72 31.25 -29.90
N ALA A 7 -13.00 30.44 -30.65
CA ALA A 7 -13.37 29.06 -30.90
C ALA A 7 -13.46 28.40 -29.53
N LEU A 8 -14.67 28.06 -29.12
CA LEU A 8 -14.91 27.19 -28.00
C LEU A 8 -14.16 25.87 -28.27
N THR A 9 -12.99 25.74 -27.73
CA THR A 9 -12.28 24.45 -27.74
C THR A 9 -13.19 23.43 -27.07
N ALA A 10 -13.43 22.33 -27.77
CA ALA A 10 -14.23 21.24 -27.23
C ALA A 10 -13.66 20.86 -25.83
N PRO A 11 -14.51 20.67 -24.82
CA PRO A 11 -14.02 20.30 -23.49
C PRO A 11 -13.21 19.01 -23.58
N ASP A 12 -12.06 19.01 -22.95
CA ASP A 12 -11.24 17.79 -22.84
C ASP A 12 -11.99 16.79 -21.95
N PHE A 13 -12.65 15.81 -22.60
CA PHE A 13 -13.42 14.79 -21.91
C PHE A 13 -12.60 13.92 -20.98
N SER A 14 -11.26 13.89 -21.13
CA SER A 14 -10.37 13.19 -20.21
C SER A 14 -10.31 13.80 -18.81
N THR A 15 -10.72 15.07 -18.69
CA THR A 15 -10.77 15.80 -17.42
C THR A 15 -12.14 15.83 -16.75
N ILE A 16 -13.16 15.24 -17.40
CA ILE A 16 -14.50 15.17 -16.81
C ILE A 16 -14.51 14.14 -15.67
N PRO A 17 -14.91 14.55 -14.44
CA PRO A 17 -15.01 13.61 -13.34
C PRO A 17 -16.00 12.48 -13.60
N VAL A 18 -15.69 11.30 -13.13
CA VAL A 18 -16.56 10.11 -13.18
C VAL A 18 -17.86 10.36 -12.40
N GLY A 19 -17.76 11.05 -11.26
CA GLY A 19 -18.85 11.44 -10.40
C GLY A 19 -18.32 12.28 -9.23
N PRO A 20 -19.20 12.75 -8.33
CA PRO A 20 -18.78 13.44 -7.12
C PRO A 20 -17.87 12.53 -6.30
N LEU A 21 -16.75 13.08 -5.81
CA LEU A 21 -15.76 12.35 -5.04
C LEU A 21 -16.27 12.06 -3.62
N ALA A 22 -16.06 10.87 -3.12
CA ALA A 22 -16.35 10.49 -1.74
C ALA A 22 -15.27 9.58 -1.17
N LEU A 23 -14.96 9.77 0.12
CA LEU A 23 -14.05 8.95 0.89
C LEU A 23 -14.81 8.23 1.99
N ILE A 24 -14.64 6.92 2.10
CA ILE A 24 -15.14 6.13 3.22
C ILE A 24 -13.94 5.51 3.92
N ALA A 25 -13.78 5.82 5.22
CA ALA A 25 -12.76 5.20 6.04
C ALA A 25 -13.30 3.94 6.71
N LEU A 26 -12.59 2.81 6.58
CA LEU A 26 -12.81 1.66 7.43
C LEU A 26 -12.31 1.95 8.86
N PRO A 27 -12.78 1.20 9.87
CA PRO A 27 -12.30 1.36 11.24
C PRO A 27 -10.76 1.32 11.32
N GLY A 28 -10.18 2.30 11.99
CA GLY A 28 -8.73 2.48 12.11
C GLY A 28 -8.10 3.36 11.04
N CYS A 29 -8.83 3.71 9.98
CA CYS A 29 -8.33 4.55 8.89
C CYS A 29 -8.88 5.99 8.91
N GLU A 30 -9.56 6.37 9.98
CA GLU A 30 -10.20 7.69 10.09
C GLU A 30 -9.18 8.83 10.00
N GLU A 31 -8.03 8.69 10.65
CA GLU A 31 -6.97 9.70 10.61
C GLU A 31 -6.35 9.82 9.22
N LEU A 32 -6.07 8.70 8.56
CA LEU A 32 -5.53 8.69 7.21
C LEU A 32 -6.51 9.30 6.22
N ALA A 33 -7.79 8.92 6.30
CA ALA A 33 -8.83 9.48 5.44
C ALA A 33 -9.00 10.99 5.68
N ALA A 34 -8.92 11.46 6.93
CA ALA A 34 -8.96 12.89 7.24
C ALA A 34 -7.79 13.66 6.63
N LYS A 35 -6.58 13.08 6.63
CA LYS A 35 -5.41 13.67 5.96
C LYS A 35 -5.60 13.74 4.45
N ILE A 36 -6.13 12.70 3.84
CA ILE A 36 -6.45 12.67 2.41
C ILE A 36 -7.48 13.75 2.08
N ASP A 37 -8.53 13.84 2.87
CA ASP A 37 -9.59 14.85 2.69
C ASP A 37 -9.04 16.27 2.77
N ALA A 38 -8.22 16.57 3.78
CA ALA A 38 -7.57 17.87 3.94
C ALA A 38 -6.68 18.21 2.75
N TYR A 39 -5.90 17.24 2.26
CA TYR A 39 -5.04 17.41 1.10
C TYR A 39 -5.84 17.69 -0.18
N LEU A 40 -6.93 16.98 -0.40
CA LEU A 40 -7.82 17.19 -1.54
C LEU A 40 -8.45 18.59 -1.53
N LYS A 41 -8.86 19.08 -0.36
CA LYS A 41 -9.37 20.43 -0.21
C LYS A 41 -8.32 21.49 -0.56
N THR A 42 -7.11 21.35 -0.07
CA THR A 42 -6.00 22.23 -0.40
C THR A 42 -5.70 22.23 -1.89
N TRP A 43 -5.67 21.04 -2.50
CA TRP A 43 -5.40 20.90 -3.93
C TRP A 43 -6.49 21.52 -4.80
N ARG A 44 -7.75 21.38 -4.40
CA ARG A 44 -8.88 22.05 -5.04
C ARG A 44 -8.71 23.57 -5.00
N GLU A 45 -8.39 24.13 -3.84
CA GLU A 45 -8.18 25.59 -3.67
C GLU A 45 -7.06 26.09 -4.58
N ILE A 46 -5.96 25.38 -4.70
CA ILE A 46 -4.85 25.71 -5.61
C ILE A 46 -5.35 25.71 -7.06
N ARG A 47 -6.12 24.72 -7.48
CA ARG A 47 -6.67 24.67 -8.83
C ARG A 47 -7.66 25.78 -9.11
N GLU A 48 -8.47 26.16 -8.15
CA GLU A 48 -9.37 27.30 -8.26
C GLU A 48 -8.59 28.62 -8.44
N SER A 49 -7.52 28.84 -7.67
CA SER A 49 -6.67 30.02 -7.79
C SER A 49 -5.95 30.11 -9.13
N GLU A 50 -5.69 29.00 -9.76
CA GLU A 50 -5.08 28.91 -11.11
C GLU A 50 -6.11 28.98 -12.25
N HIS A 51 -7.38 29.24 -11.95
CA HIS A 51 -8.49 29.30 -12.91
C HIS A 51 -8.63 28.01 -13.77
N LYS A 52 -8.30 26.87 -13.20
CA LYS A 52 -8.42 25.55 -13.85
C LYS A 52 -9.75 24.85 -13.58
N THR A 53 -10.68 25.54 -12.91
CA THR A 53 -12.01 25.02 -12.63
C THR A 53 -12.92 25.18 -13.83
N THR A 54 -13.56 24.11 -14.24
CA THR A 54 -14.64 24.10 -15.22
C THR A 54 -15.97 23.80 -14.52
N ILE A 55 -17.10 24.03 -15.21
CA ILE A 55 -18.45 23.67 -14.71
C ILE A 55 -18.51 22.20 -14.32
N ALA A 56 -17.77 21.32 -15.02
CA ALA A 56 -17.67 19.90 -14.70
C ALA A 56 -17.11 19.61 -13.30
N PHE A 57 -16.34 20.53 -12.73
CA PHE A 57 -15.75 20.38 -11.40
C PHE A 57 -16.60 21.00 -10.28
N SER A 58 -17.70 21.67 -10.59
CA SER A 58 -18.54 22.33 -9.58
C SER A 58 -19.06 21.39 -8.48
N GLY A 59 -19.35 20.14 -8.82
CA GLY A 59 -19.76 19.10 -7.87
C GLY A 59 -18.67 18.64 -6.91
N TYR A 60 -17.43 19.08 -7.12
CA TYR A 60 -16.26 18.79 -6.27
C TYR A 60 -16.02 19.85 -5.20
N GLN A 61 -16.76 20.96 -5.23
CA GLN A 61 -16.63 22.04 -4.24
C GLN A 61 -17.45 21.69 -3.00
N ARG A 62 -16.87 20.90 -2.12
CA ARG A 62 -17.48 20.53 -0.84
C ARG A 62 -16.49 20.78 0.30
N ASP A 63 -17.03 21.05 1.49
CA ASP A 63 -16.22 21.27 2.69
C ASP A 63 -15.49 20.00 3.14
N SER A 64 -16.04 18.85 2.84
CA SER A 64 -15.43 17.56 3.11
C SER A 64 -15.91 16.51 2.09
N TYR A 65 -15.00 15.61 1.71
CA TYR A 65 -15.30 14.46 0.86
C TYR A 65 -15.60 13.20 1.67
N LEU A 66 -15.46 13.29 3.00
CA LEU A 66 -15.71 12.15 3.88
C LEU A 66 -17.20 11.83 3.97
N ILE A 67 -17.50 10.55 3.83
CA ILE A 67 -18.81 9.97 4.10
C ILE A 67 -18.70 9.09 5.33
N LYS A 68 -19.57 9.34 6.32
CA LYS A 68 -19.58 8.56 7.54
C LYS A 68 -20.17 7.18 7.31
N ALA A 69 -19.46 6.16 7.74
CA ALA A 69 -19.90 4.78 7.81
C ALA A 69 -19.71 4.26 9.23
N ALA A 70 -20.72 3.60 9.76
CA ALA A 70 -20.66 2.95 11.07
C ALA A 70 -20.51 1.44 10.88
N PHE A 71 -19.75 0.81 11.75
CA PHE A 71 -19.49 -0.63 11.75
C PHE A 71 -19.85 -1.21 13.12
N PRO A 72 -21.15 -1.20 13.50
CA PRO A 72 -21.55 -1.75 14.78
C PRO A 72 -21.30 -3.24 14.85
N ARG A 73 -20.82 -3.70 15.98
CA ARG A 73 -20.54 -5.11 16.24
C ARG A 73 -21.45 -5.65 17.31
N PHE A 74 -22.01 -6.82 17.03
CA PHE A 74 -22.89 -7.52 17.97
C PHE A 74 -22.07 -8.32 18.99
N GLY A 75 -22.70 -8.71 20.09
CA GLY A 75 -22.06 -9.49 21.14
C GLY A 75 -21.49 -10.84 20.66
N SER A 76 -22.03 -11.40 19.58
CA SER A 76 -21.53 -12.60 18.91
C SER A 76 -20.22 -12.39 18.16
N GLY A 77 -19.81 -11.14 17.94
CA GLY A 77 -18.67 -10.78 17.10
C GLY A 77 -19.03 -10.47 15.65
N GLU A 78 -20.26 -10.73 15.24
CA GLU A 78 -20.76 -10.32 13.91
C GLU A 78 -20.84 -8.80 13.81
N SER A 79 -20.68 -8.27 12.60
CA SER A 79 -20.75 -6.83 12.33
C SER A 79 -21.61 -6.54 11.13
N LYS A 80 -21.95 -5.27 10.96
CA LYS A 80 -22.57 -4.74 9.75
C LYS A 80 -21.95 -3.39 9.41
N CYS A 81 -22.18 -2.90 8.22
CA CYS A 81 -21.86 -1.53 7.82
C CYS A 81 -23.13 -0.74 7.56
N HIS A 82 -23.18 0.47 8.10
CA HIS A 82 -24.24 1.42 7.84
C HIS A 82 -23.65 2.73 7.32
N ILE A 83 -23.96 3.07 6.07
CA ILE A 83 -23.56 4.34 5.45
C ILE A 83 -24.67 5.36 5.72
N GLN A 84 -24.30 6.52 6.27
CA GLN A 84 -25.24 7.48 6.84
C GLN A 84 -25.79 8.48 5.82
N GLN A 85 -25.45 8.36 4.53
CA GLN A 85 -25.97 9.22 3.46
C GLN A 85 -26.06 8.47 2.14
N SER A 86 -26.76 9.06 1.17
CA SER A 86 -26.83 8.49 -0.18
C SER A 86 -25.45 8.52 -0.87
N VAL A 87 -25.12 7.45 -1.55
CA VAL A 87 -23.87 7.30 -2.33
C VAL A 87 -24.15 7.15 -3.83
N ARG A 88 -25.39 7.37 -4.24
CA ARG A 88 -25.80 7.21 -5.64
C ARG A 88 -25.01 8.13 -6.57
N GLY A 89 -24.37 7.53 -7.57
CA GLY A 89 -23.61 8.24 -8.59
C GLY A 89 -22.24 8.75 -8.16
N TYR A 90 -21.82 8.47 -6.92
CA TYR A 90 -20.51 8.90 -6.43
C TYR A 90 -19.36 8.07 -6.97
N ASP A 91 -18.22 8.73 -7.10
CA ASP A 91 -16.90 8.08 -7.27
C ASP A 91 -16.32 7.86 -5.87
N ILE A 92 -16.40 6.63 -5.39
CA ILE A 92 -16.09 6.30 -3.99
C ILE A 92 -14.70 5.69 -3.88
N PHE A 93 -13.92 6.21 -2.93
CA PHE A 93 -12.65 5.66 -2.50
C PHE A 93 -12.80 5.13 -1.08
N ILE A 94 -12.58 3.83 -0.90
CA ILE A 94 -12.61 3.19 0.41
C ILE A 94 -11.18 3.05 0.90
N VAL A 95 -10.86 3.70 2.03
CA VAL A 95 -9.54 3.65 2.65
C VAL A 95 -9.53 2.58 3.73
N CYS A 96 -8.66 1.61 3.60
CA CYS A 96 -8.56 0.49 4.53
C CYS A 96 -7.10 0.20 4.92
N ASP A 97 -6.94 -0.44 6.06
CA ASP A 97 -5.67 -0.98 6.56
C ASP A 97 -5.93 -2.37 7.14
N MET A 98 -5.62 -3.39 6.36
CA MET A 98 -5.86 -4.79 6.74
C MET A 98 -5.01 -5.22 7.94
N PHE A 99 -3.89 -4.54 8.20
CA PHE A 99 -2.89 -4.92 9.20
C PHE A 99 -2.89 -4.00 10.42
N ASN A 100 -3.99 -3.30 10.66
CA ASN A 100 -4.14 -2.51 11.86
C ASN A 100 -4.54 -3.40 13.05
N TYR A 101 -3.56 -3.73 13.89
CA TYR A 101 -3.76 -4.53 15.09
C TYR A 101 -4.10 -3.68 16.34
N GLY A 102 -4.21 -2.37 16.18
CA GLY A 102 -4.53 -1.44 17.27
C GLY A 102 -6.01 -1.38 17.65
N LEU A 103 -6.88 -2.08 16.91
CA LEU A 103 -8.31 -2.11 17.17
C LEU A 103 -8.74 -3.41 17.84
N THR A 104 -9.63 -3.27 18.80
CA THR A 104 -10.25 -4.42 19.49
C THR A 104 -11.77 -4.34 19.41
N TYR A 105 -12.42 -5.46 19.56
CA TYR A 105 -13.87 -5.55 19.71
C TYR A 105 -14.22 -6.59 20.77
N LYS A 106 -15.41 -6.45 21.35
CA LYS A 106 -15.91 -7.39 22.36
C LYS A 106 -16.72 -8.49 21.70
N MET A 107 -16.41 -9.73 22.07
CA MET A 107 -17.17 -10.91 21.72
C MET A 107 -17.44 -11.70 23.01
N TYR A 108 -18.71 -11.83 23.37
CA TYR A 108 -19.13 -12.40 24.63
C TYR A 108 -18.41 -11.78 25.83
N GLY A 109 -18.25 -10.45 25.82
CA GLY A 109 -17.61 -9.69 26.88
C GLY A 109 -16.08 -9.73 26.92
N LYS A 110 -15.44 -10.48 26.04
CA LYS A 110 -13.98 -10.57 25.93
C LYS A 110 -13.44 -9.68 24.83
N ASP A 111 -12.33 -9.02 25.10
CA ASP A 111 -11.64 -8.21 24.09
C ASP A 111 -10.89 -9.11 23.10
N ASN A 112 -11.08 -8.82 21.83
CA ASN A 112 -10.42 -9.49 20.72
C ASN A 112 -9.77 -8.47 19.82
N MET A 113 -8.52 -8.68 19.44
CA MET A 113 -7.82 -7.87 18.46
C MET A 113 -8.37 -8.15 17.08
N MET A 114 -8.61 -7.11 16.30
CA MET A 114 -9.01 -7.26 14.90
C MET A 114 -7.85 -7.83 14.07
N SER A 115 -8.13 -8.94 13.40
CA SER A 115 -7.21 -9.58 12.46
C SER A 115 -7.32 -8.96 11.06
N PRO A 116 -6.39 -9.26 10.13
CA PRO A 116 -6.58 -8.93 8.71
C PRO A 116 -7.88 -9.44 8.14
N ASP A 117 -8.34 -10.63 8.54
CA ASP A 117 -9.63 -11.19 8.09
C ASP A 117 -10.82 -10.37 8.59
N ASP A 118 -10.76 -9.85 9.80
CA ASP A 118 -11.79 -8.95 10.33
C ASP A 118 -11.87 -7.64 9.54
N HIS A 119 -10.74 -7.05 9.22
CA HIS A 119 -10.67 -5.86 8.38
C HIS A 119 -11.15 -6.11 6.96
N TYR A 120 -10.78 -7.24 6.39
CA TYR A 120 -11.23 -7.63 5.06
C TYR A 120 -12.75 -7.86 5.03
N ALA A 121 -13.32 -8.48 6.04
CA ALA A 121 -14.76 -8.62 6.19
C ALA A 121 -15.46 -7.25 6.26
N ASN A 122 -14.90 -6.28 6.97
CA ASN A 122 -15.42 -4.92 7.02
C ASN A 122 -15.38 -4.23 5.66
N LEU A 123 -14.34 -4.46 4.88
CA LEU A 123 -14.27 -3.95 3.50
C LEU A 123 -15.44 -4.47 2.66
N LYS A 124 -15.72 -5.76 2.71
CA LYS A 124 -16.85 -6.37 1.99
C LYS A 124 -18.19 -5.82 2.48
N ARG A 125 -18.34 -5.58 3.78
CA ARG A 125 -19.54 -4.96 4.35
C ARG A 125 -19.76 -3.55 3.82
N ALA A 126 -18.70 -2.75 3.72
CA ALA A 126 -18.78 -1.40 3.14
C ALA A 126 -19.21 -1.44 1.67
N ILE A 127 -18.64 -2.32 0.88
CA ILE A 127 -19.00 -2.51 -0.53
C ILE A 127 -20.48 -2.95 -0.65
N SER A 128 -20.91 -3.88 0.19
CA SER A 128 -22.29 -4.33 0.24
C SER A 128 -23.27 -3.21 0.63
N ALA A 129 -22.90 -2.36 1.58
CA ALA A 129 -23.70 -1.22 1.99
C ALA A 129 -23.86 -0.16 0.89
N ILE A 130 -22.86 -0.01 0.03
CA ILE A 130 -22.95 0.83 -1.17
C ILE A 130 -24.01 0.28 -2.13
N GLY A 131 -24.16 -1.05 -2.19
CA GLY A 131 -25.27 -1.72 -2.87
C GLY A 131 -25.33 -1.49 -4.38
N GLY A 132 -24.20 -1.34 -5.05
CA GLY A 132 -24.11 -1.15 -6.50
C GLY A 132 -24.60 0.22 -6.99
N LYS A 133 -24.84 1.19 -6.09
CA LYS A 133 -25.37 2.52 -6.44
C LYS A 133 -24.30 3.54 -6.78
N ALA A 134 -23.04 3.29 -6.42
CA ALA A 134 -21.93 4.15 -6.76
C ALA A 134 -21.64 4.11 -8.27
N ARG A 135 -21.08 5.19 -8.78
CA ARG A 135 -20.62 5.25 -10.18
C ARG A 135 -19.35 4.42 -10.35
N ARG A 136 -18.44 4.48 -9.37
CA ARG A 136 -17.19 3.73 -9.36
C ARG A 136 -16.76 3.50 -7.91
N ILE A 137 -16.13 2.37 -7.67
CA ILE A 137 -15.52 2.03 -6.37
C ILE A 137 -14.05 1.76 -6.57
N THR A 138 -13.21 2.50 -5.87
CA THR A 138 -11.77 2.28 -5.77
C THR A 138 -11.42 1.97 -4.33
N VAL A 139 -10.66 0.90 -4.11
CA VAL A 139 -10.15 0.53 -2.79
C VAL A 139 -8.70 0.97 -2.68
N ILE A 140 -8.38 1.75 -1.65
CA ILE A 140 -7.01 2.11 -1.26
C ILE A 140 -6.62 1.18 -0.12
N MET A 141 -5.77 0.22 -0.44
CA MET A 141 -5.29 -0.82 0.46
C MET A 141 -3.76 -0.74 0.51
N PRO A 142 -3.19 0.05 1.42
CA PRO A 142 -1.75 0.34 1.42
C PRO A 142 -0.89 -0.93 1.44
N MET A 143 -1.21 -1.88 2.30
CA MET A 143 -0.60 -3.20 2.30
C MET A 143 -1.62 -4.23 1.82
N LEU A 144 -1.27 -4.99 0.78
CA LEU A 144 -2.20 -5.90 0.11
C LEU A 144 -2.57 -7.08 1.02
N TYR A 145 -3.87 -7.27 1.23
CA TYR A 145 -4.42 -8.42 1.97
C TYR A 145 -3.99 -9.73 1.31
N GLU A 146 -3.43 -10.64 2.11
CA GLU A 146 -2.88 -11.92 1.63
C GLU A 146 -1.80 -11.78 0.55
N GLY A 147 -1.12 -10.65 0.49
CA GLY A 147 -0.11 -10.36 -0.53
C GLY A 147 1.05 -11.34 -0.59
N ARG A 148 1.33 -12.02 0.53
CA ARG A 148 2.33 -13.10 0.59
C ARG A 148 1.82 -14.43 0.03
N GLN A 149 0.51 -14.63 -0.05
CA GLN A 149 -0.16 -15.81 -0.61
C GLN A 149 -0.46 -15.61 -2.10
N HIS A 150 0.54 -15.21 -2.87
CA HIS A 150 0.43 -14.85 -4.28
C HIS A 150 0.73 -16.00 -5.24
N LYS A 151 1.25 -17.11 -4.73
CA LYS A 151 1.54 -18.33 -5.51
C LYS A 151 1.36 -19.56 -4.63
N ARG A 152 1.09 -20.69 -5.26
CA ARG A 152 1.02 -22.00 -4.58
C ARG A 152 1.88 -23.02 -5.30
N SER A 153 2.46 -23.91 -4.54
CA SER A 153 3.31 -25.02 -5.04
C SER A 153 2.72 -26.39 -4.78
N SER A 154 1.66 -26.49 -3.96
CA SER A 154 1.01 -27.75 -3.59
C SER A 154 -0.51 -27.52 -3.46
N ARG A 155 -1.18 -28.35 -2.66
CA ARG A 155 -2.63 -28.21 -2.38
C ARG A 155 -2.90 -27.14 -1.33
N GLU A 156 -2.56 -25.91 -1.65
CA GLU A 156 -2.73 -24.73 -0.81
C GLU A 156 -3.82 -23.83 -1.37
N SER A 157 -4.46 -23.05 -0.51
CA SER A 157 -5.33 -21.98 -0.96
C SER A 157 -4.52 -20.84 -1.60
N LEU A 158 -5.08 -20.22 -2.61
CA LEU A 158 -4.48 -19.06 -3.28
C LEU A 158 -5.23 -17.78 -2.86
N ASP A 159 -5.04 -17.38 -1.62
CA ASP A 159 -5.91 -16.41 -0.96
C ASP A 159 -5.83 -15.01 -1.55
N CYS A 160 -4.66 -14.60 -2.04
CA CYS A 160 -4.52 -13.29 -2.68
C CYS A 160 -5.38 -13.20 -3.95
N ALA A 161 -5.29 -14.18 -4.83
CA ALA A 161 -6.09 -14.22 -6.05
C ALA A 161 -7.59 -14.33 -5.75
N MET A 162 -7.95 -15.16 -4.77
CA MET A 162 -9.35 -15.30 -4.34
C MET A 162 -9.92 -13.98 -3.82
N ALA A 163 -9.16 -13.26 -2.99
CA ALA A 163 -9.58 -11.98 -2.45
C ALA A 163 -9.76 -10.93 -3.56
N LEU A 164 -8.82 -10.83 -4.50
CA LEU A 164 -8.92 -9.91 -5.63
C LEU A 164 -10.13 -10.22 -6.51
N GLN A 165 -10.36 -11.48 -6.81
CA GLN A 165 -11.52 -11.91 -7.60
C GLN A 165 -12.84 -11.64 -6.88
N GLU A 166 -12.89 -11.86 -5.57
CA GLU A 166 -14.07 -11.58 -4.76
C GLU A 166 -14.39 -10.08 -4.75
N LEU A 167 -13.41 -9.22 -4.52
CA LEU A 167 -13.60 -7.77 -4.56
C LEU A 167 -14.08 -7.30 -5.93
N SER A 168 -13.50 -7.83 -6.99
CA SER A 168 -13.92 -7.56 -8.37
C SER A 168 -15.38 -7.97 -8.60
N ALA A 169 -15.77 -9.16 -8.18
CA ALA A 169 -17.13 -9.66 -8.30
C ALA A 169 -18.15 -8.85 -7.49
N LEU A 170 -17.73 -8.27 -6.37
CA LEU A 170 -18.55 -7.41 -5.52
C LEU A 170 -18.73 -5.99 -6.07
N GLY A 171 -18.02 -5.63 -7.13
CA GLY A 171 -18.17 -4.34 -7.80
C GLY A 171 -17.03 -3.35 -7.58
N VAL A 172 -15.88 -3.79 -7.07
CA VAL A 172 -14.68 -2.94 -7.01
C VAL A 172 -14.10 -2.80 -8.42
N ASP A 173 -14.01 -1.57 -8.90
CA ASP A 173 -13.48 -1.26 -10.23
C ASP A 173 -11.95 -1.15 -10.23
N ASN A 174 -11.38 -0.57 -9.18
CA ASN A 174 -9.95 -0.33 -9.07
C ASN A 174 -9.46 -0.65 -7.66
N LEU A 175 -8.23 -1.13 -7.58
CA LEU A 175 -7.51 -1.32 -6.33
C LEU A 175 -6.16 -0.64 -6.42
N ILE A 176 -5.85 0.18 -5.42
CA ILE A 176 -4.57 0.88 -5.26
C ILE A 176 -3.87 0.27 -4.05
N THR A 177 -2.67 -0.22 -4.23
CA THR A 177 -1.82 -0.72 -3.16
C THR A 177 -0.42 -0.14 -3.27
N PHE A 178 0.35 -0.24 -2.18
CA PHE A 178 1.73 0.24 -2.16
C PHE A 178 2.67 -0.96 -2.04
N ASP A 179 3.69 -0.99 -2.92
CA ASP A 179 4.79 -1.93 -2.87
C ASP A 179 4.35 -3.39 -2.64
N ALA A 180 3.48 -3.89 -3.51
CA ALA A 180 3.01 -5.27 -3.44
C ALA A 180 4.19 -6.24 -3.47
N HIS A 181 4.13 -7.28 -2.64
CA HIS A 181 5.18 -8.29 -2.53
C HIS A 181 5.51 -8.93 -3.90
N ASP A 182 4.48 -9.19 -4.70
CA ASP A 182 4.61 -9.59 -6.09
C ASP A 182 3.51 -8.93 -6.94
N ALA A 183 3.88 -8.03 -7.83
CA ALA A 183 2.93 -7.29 -8.67
C ALA A 183 2.14 -8.18 -9.64
N ARG A 184 2.60 -9.41 -9.89
CA ARG A 184 1.89 -10.37 -10.76
C ARG A 184 0.55 -10.83 -10.20
N VAL A 185 0.24 -10.53 -8.94
CA VAL A 185 -1.09 -10.78 -8.36
C VAL A 185 -2.20 -10.10 -9.16
N GLN A 186 -1.91 -9.01 -9.86
CA GLN A 186 -2.87 -8.34 -10.74
C GLN A 186 -3.40 -9.23 -11.88
N ASN A 187 -2.68 -10.29 -12.22
CA ASN A 187 -3.11 -11.25 -13.22
C ASN A 187 -4.40 -11.99 -12.85
N ALA A 188 -4.78 -11.98 -11.57
CA ALA A 188 -6.07 -12.54 -11.11
C ALA A 188 -7.27 -11.71 -11.58
N ILE A 189 -7.07 -10.41 -11.88
CA ILE A 189 -8.11 -9.47 -12.30
C ILE A 189 -7.66 -8.66 -13.52
N PRO A 190 -7.45 -9.31 -14.68
CA PRO A 190 -6.83 -8.67 -15.85
C PRO A 190 -7.68 -7.54 -16.45
N ASN A 191 -8.98 -7.52 -16.20
CA ASN A 191 -9.91 -6.54 -16.73
C ASN A 191 -10.30 -5.42 -15.75
N HIS A 192 -9.63 -5.36 -14.60
CA HIS A 192 -9.86 -4.36 -13.56
C HIS A 192 -8.61 -3.54 -13.32
N GLY A 193 -8.79 -2.31 -12.83
CA GLY A 193 -7.68 -1.45 -12.48
C GLY A 193 -6.95 -2.00 -11.24
N PHE A 194 -5.64 -2.14 -11.37
CA PHE A 194 -4.76 -2.47 -10.26
C PHE A 194 -3.54 -1.56 -10.35
N GLU A 195 -3.36 -0.71 -9.36
CA GLU A 195 -2.22 0.19 -9.30
C GLU A 195 -1.33 -0.16 -8.12
N ASN A 196 -0.11 -0.56 -8.42
CA ASN A 196 0.93 -0.81 -7.44
C ASN A 196 1.85 0.39 -7.39
N ILE A 197 1.69 1.24 -6.36
CA ILE A 197 2.50 2.43 -6.17
C ILE A 197 3.75 2.05 -5.38
N GLN A 198 4.92 2.39 -5.95
CA GLN A 198 6.19 2.24 -5.24
C GLN A 198 6.56 3.56 -4.56
N PRO A 199 6.63 3.61 -3.22
CA PRO A 199 6.94 4.83 -2.50
C PRO A 199 8.44 5.17 -2.48
N ALA A 200 9.23 4.57 -3.36
CA ALA A 200 10.69 4.69 -3.40
C ALA A 200 11.17 6.13 -3.39
N TYR A 201 10.56 7.00 -4.20
CA TYR A 201 10.94 8.41 -4.26
C TYR A 201 10.78 9.10 -2.90
N GLN A 202 9.66 8.90 -2.21
CA GLN A 202 9.41 9.49 -0.90
C GLN A 202 10.35 8.94 0.17
N MET A 203 10.68 7.66 0.10
CA MET A 203 11.61 7.01 1.02
C MET A 203 13.05 7.51 0.81
N ILE A 204 13.49 7.64 -0.43
CA ILE A 204 14.80 8.23 -0.76
C ILE A 204 14.87 9.67 -0.28
N LYS A 205 13.84 10.45 -0.51
CA LYS A 205 13.76 11.84 -0.06
C LYS A 205 13.83 11.96 1.47
N ALA A 206 13.13 11.08 2.17
CA ALA A 206 13.18 11.02 3.64
C ALA A 206 14.58 10.61 4.14
N LEU A 207 15.23 9.65 3.49
CA LEU A 207 16.57 9.22 3.82
C LEU A 207 17.58 10.37 3.68
N VAL A 208 17.56 11.07 2.56
CA VAL A 208 18.45 12.21 2.30
C VAL A 208 18.21 13.34 3.30
N LYS A 209 16.95 13.60 3.66
CA LYS A 209 16.59 14.62 4.65
C LYS A 209 17.10 14.27 6.05
N ASN A 210 16.97 13.02 6.46
CA ASN A 210 17.33 12.56 7.82
C ASN A 210 18.81 12.23 7.99
N VAL A 211 19.53 12.02 6.89
CA VAL A 211 20.97 11.72 6.87
C VAL A 211 21.67 12.70 5.93
N PRO A 212 21.86 13.97 6.36
CA PRO A 212 22.39 15.02 5.48
C PRO A 212 23.80 14.79 4.98
N ASP A 213 24.60 13.99 5.70
CA ASP A 213 25.98 13.65 5.35
C ASP A 213 26.09 12.38 4.49
N LEU A 214 24.96 11.83 4.03
CA LEU A 214 24.95 10.66 3.17
C LEU A 214 25.54 11.00 1.79
N LYS A 215 26.58 10.28 1.41
CA LYS A 215 27.21 10.41 0.09
C LYS A 215 26.66 9.35 -0.84
N ILE A 216 26.05 9.79 -1.92
CA ILE A 216 25.35 8.91 -2.90
C ILE A 216 26.29 8.64 -4.07
N ASP A 217 27.21 7.74 -3.88
CA ASP A 217 28.14 7.23 -4.89
C ASP A 217 28.56 5.80 -4.53
N ASN A 218 29.18 5.09 -5.48
CA ASN A 218 29.60 3.70 -5.29
C ASN A 218 30.66 3.47 -4.24
N ASP A 219 31.45 4.50 -3.92
CA ASP A 219 32.49 4.38 -2.90
C ASP A 219 31.94 4.47 -1.48
N HIS A 220 30.74 5.04 -1.32
CA HIS A 220 30.18 5.38 -0.01
C HIS A 220 28.83 4.74 0.31
N LEU A 221 28.09 4.28 -0.70
CA LEU A 221 26.73 3.78 -0.52
C LEU A 221 26.49 2.50 -1.33
N MET A 222 25.80 1.54 -0.72
CA MET A 222 25.30 0.36 -1.40
C MET A 222 23.85 0.09 -0.97
N ILE A 223 23.01 -0.32 -1.91
CA ILE A 223 21.67 -0.81 -1.64
C ILE A 223 21.75 -2.31 -1.38
N ILE A 224 21.05 -2.78 -0.37
CA ILE A 224 21.05 -4.19 0.05
C ILE A 224 19.63 -4.77 -0.03
N SER A 225 19.50 -5.86 -0.74
CA SER A 225 18.28 -6.68 -0.70
C SER A 225 18.42 -7.72 0.43
N PRO A 226 17.47 -7.79 1.37
CA PRO A 226 17.54 -8.74 2.48
C PRO A 226 17.29 -10.18 2.04
N ASP A 227 16.67 -10.38 0.87
CA ASP A 227 16.40 -11.69 0.29
C ASP A 227 16.28 -11.62 -1.25
N GLU A 228 16.12 -12.76 -1.87
CA GLU A 228 15.98 -12.88 -3.33
C GLU A 228 14.67 -12.25 -3.84
N GLY A 229 13.60 -12.34 -3.04
CA GLY A 229 12.28 -11.81 -3.42
C GLY A 229 12.24 -10.29 -3.54
N GLY A 230 13.11 -9.59 -2.85
CA GLY A 230 13.19 -8.12 -2.84
C GLY A 230 14.07 -7.52 -3.93
N MET A 231 14.69 -8.31 -4.79
CA MET A 231 15.66 -7.84 -5.77
C MET A 231 15.10 -6.80 -6.73
N GLY A 232 13.90 -7.01 -7.26
CA GLY A 232 13.29 -6.06 -8.21
C GLY A 232 13.12 -4.66 -7.62
N ARG A 233 12.71 -4.58 -6.37
CA ARG A 233 12.58 -3.33 -5.61
C ARG A 233 13.94 -2.67 -5.43
N CYS A 234 14.93 -3.44 -5.00
CA CYS A 234 16.28 -2.93 -4.75
C CYS A 234 16.98 -2.49 -6.03
N ILE A 235 16.74 -3.16 -7.15
CA ILE A 235 17.22 -2.73 -8.47
C ILE A 235 16.68 -1.33 -8.80
N TYR A 236 15.42 -1.05 -8.52
CA TYR A 236 14.86 0.27 -8.73
C TYR A 236 15.60 1.34 -7.92
N TYR A 237 15.83 1.11 -6.62
CA TYR A 237 16.57 2.04 -5.76
C TYR A 237 18.01 2.24 -6.23
N SER A 238 18.71 1.16 -6.54
CA SER A 238 20.11 1.24 -7.01
C SER A 238 20.22 2.00 -8.33
N THR A 239 19.27 1.79 -9.24
CA THR A 239 19.23 2.50 -10.54
C THR A 239 18.97 3.99 -10.36
N VAL A 240 17.99 4.36 -9.52
CA VAL A 240 17.65 5.76 -9.25
C VAL A 240 18.82 6.50 -8.60
N LEU A 241 19.49 5.86 -7.65
CA LEU A 241 20.61 6.46 -6.91
C LEU A 241 21.95 6.33 -7.63
N GLY A 242 22.05 5.47 -8.64
CA GLY A 242 23.30 5.23 -9.36
C GLY A 242 24.36 4.52 -8.53
N VAL A 243 23.97 3.62 -7.63
CA VAL A 243 24.86 2.88 -6.73
C VAL A 243 24.72 1.37 -6.91
N ASP A 244 25.70 0.62 -6.42
CA ASP A 244 25.72 -0.82 -6.51
C ASP A 244 24.69 -1.48 -5.60
N LEU A 245 24.34 -2.71 -5.94
CA LEU A 245 23.38 -3.55 -5.26
C LEU A 245 24.07 -4.79 -4.71
N GLY A 246 23.81 -5.09 -3.45
CA GLY A 246 24.15 -6.36 -2.81
C GLY A 246 22.88 -7.12 -2.41
N MET A 247 23.01 -8.41 -2.20
CA MET A 247 21.90 -9.28 -1.84
C MET A 247 22.31 -10.28 -0.78
N PHE A 248 21.37 -10.57 0.12
CA PHE A 248 21.44 -11.74 0.97
C PHE A 248 20.56 -12.84 0.42
N TYR A 249 21.03 -14.07 0.48
CA TYR A 249 20.20 -15.23 0.19
C TYR A 249 20.15 -16.17 1.38
N LYS A 250 19.03 -16.85 1.53
CA LYS A 250 18.78 -17.78 2.63
C LYS A 250 19.24 -19.17 2.24
N ARG A 251 20.33 -19.64 2.85
CA ARG A 251 20.72 -21.02 2.72
C ARG A 251 19.88 -21.89 3.64
N ARG A 252 19.18 -22.88 3.07
CA ARG A 252 18.28 -23.76 3.80
C ARG A 252 18.90 -25.14 3.96
N ASP A 253 18.59 -25.82 5.08
CA ASP A 253 18.91 -27.22 5.28
C ASP A 253 17.78 -28.07 4.71
N TYR A 254 17.99 -28.63 3.53
CA TYR A 254 17.01 -29.48 2.84
C TYR A 254 16.96 -30.90 3.41
N SER A 255 17.87 -31.29 4.31
CA SER A 255 17.86 -32.58 4.98
C SER A 255 16.86 -32.67 6.13
N VAL A 256 16.36 -31.56 6.60
CA VAL A 256 15.45 -31.42 7.77
C VAL A 256 14.18 -30.69 7.35
N VAL A 257 13.04 -31.15 7.87
CA VAL A 257 11.75 -30.48 7.73
C VAL A 257 11.20 -30.16 9.12
N VAL A 258 10.97 -28.87 9.39
CA VAL A 258 10.38 -28.37 10.63
C VAL A 258 9.13 -27.57 10.25
N ASP A 259 7.96 -27.95 10.80
CA ASP A 259 6.67 -27.31 10.51
C ASP A 259 6.37 -27.19 8.99
N GLY A 260 6.71 -28.22 8.21
CA GLY A 260 6.49 -28.24 6.77
C GLY A 260 7.46 -27.42 5.95
N ARG A 261 8.51 -26.87 6.55
CA ARG A 261 9.52 -26.04 5.89
C ARG A 261 10.94 -26.53 6.18
N ASN A 262 11.84 -26.26 5.24
CA ASN A 262 13.26 -26.46 5.47
C ASN A 262 13.81 -25.26 6.29
N PRO A 263 14.48 -25.50 7.43
CA PRO A 263 14.97 -24.41 8.26
C PRO A 263 16.07 -23.62 7.56
N ILE A 264 16.12 -22.32 7.85
CA ILE A 264 17.18 -21.43 7.39
C ILE A 264 18.40 -21.64 8.30
N ILE A 265 19.55 -22.01 7.72
CA ILE A 265 20.80 -22.23 8.44
C ILE A 265 21.78 -21.05 8.33
N ALA A 266 21.67 -20.23 7.31
CA ALA A 266 22.51 -19.05 7.15
C ALA A 266 21.88 -18.02 6.20
N HIS A 267 22.24 -16.76 6.41
CA HIS A 267 22.11 -15.70 5.42
C HIS A 267 23.52 -15.45 4.84
N GLU A 268 23.64 -15.56 3.52
CA GLU A 268 24.91 -15.34 2.82
C GLU A 268 24.83 -14.11 1.94
N PHE A 269 25.89 -13.30 1.98
CA PHE A 269 25.98 -12.06 1.22
C PHE A 269 26.58 -12.32 -0.17
N LEU A 270 25.97 -11.72 -1.17
CA LEU A 270 26.44 -11.71 -2.54
C LEU A 270 26.48 -10.26 -3.04
N GLY A 271 27.66 -9.76 -3.35
CA GLY A 271 27.86 -8.39 -3.80
C GLY A 271 29.30 -7.92 -3.61
N ASP A 272 29.55 -6.68 -3.98
CA ASP A 272 30.84 -6.06 -3.80
C ASP A 272 31.12 -5.76 -2.33
N ASN A 273 32.37 -5.37 -2.03
CA ASN A 273 32.81 -5.08 -0.68
C ASN A 273 32.03 -3.91 -0.06
N VAL A 274 31.43 -4.12 1.11
CA VAL A 274 30.68 -3.11 1.87
C VAL A 274 31.52 -2.38 2.90
N GLU A 275 32.78 -2.76 3.08
CA GLU A 275 33.67 -2.18 4.11
C GLU A 275 33.75 -0.66 3.98
N GLY A 276 33.45 0.03 5.07
CA GLY A 276 33.48 1.49 5.14
C GLY A 276 32.35 2.22 4.42
N LYS A 277 31.42 1.50 3.79
CA LYS A 277 30.27 2.06 3.11
C LYS A 277 29.06 2.14 4.02
N ASP A 278 28.22 3.14 3.78
CA ASP A 278 26.86 3.15 4.28
C ASP A 278 26.03 2.17 3.45
N VAL A 279 25.16 1.43 4.08
CA VAL A 279 24.27 0.48 3.41
C VAL A 279 22.81 0.79 3.73
N VAL A 280 21.96 0.67 2.72
CA VAL A 280 20.51 0.83 2.85
C VAL A 280 19.87 -0.51 2.52
N ILE A 281 19.26 -1.13 3.52
CA ILE A 281 18.46 -2.34 3.35
C ILE A 281 17.04 -1.89 2.96
N VAL A 282 16.57 -2.37 1.83
CA VAL A 282 15.21 -2.04 1.34
C VAL A 282 14.35 -3.29 1.36
N ASP A 283 13.25 -3.22 2.09
CA ASP A 283 12.29 -4.31 2.21
C ASP A 283 10.86 -3.78 2.11
N ASP A 284 9.89 -4.65 1.79
CA ASP A 284 8.48 -4.29 1.75
C ASP A 284 7.90 -4.18 3.16
N MET A 285 8.29 -5.08 4.05
CA MET A 285 7.79 -5.07 5.42
C MET A 285 8.79 -5.64 6.43
N ILE A 286 8.65 -5.18 7.67
CA ILE A 286 9.28 -5.77 8.84
C ILE A 286 8.17 -6.37 9.72
N SER A 287 8.25 -7.67 9.99
CA SER A 287 7.33 -8.37 10.89
C SER A 287 7.94 -8.44 12.30
N SER A 288 8.61 -9.54 12.66
CA SER A 288 9.28 -9.67 13.96
C SER A 288 10.61 -8.93 14.05
N GLY A 289 11.20 -8.62 12.92
CA GLY A 289 12.54 -7.99 12.83
C GLY A 289 13.71 -8.97 12.92
N GLU A 290 13.49 -10.25 13.18
CA GLU A 290 14.57 -11.24 13.33
C GLU A 290 15.46 -11.34 12.09
N SER A 291 14.86 -11.50 10.91
CA SER A 291 15.61 -11.56 9.65
C SER A 291 16.39 -10.27 9.39
N MET A 292 15.81 -9.13 9.74
CA MET A 292 16.46 -7.83 9.57
C MET A 292 17.65 -7.69 10.51
N ILE A 293 17.52 -8.14 11.75
CA ILE A 293 18.62 -8.14 12.75
C ILE A 293 19.77 -9.03 12.27
N GLU A 294 19.46 -10.20 11.74
CA GLU A 294 20.48 -11.11 11.19
C GLU A 294 21.24 -10.48 10.02
N VAL A 295 20.51 -9.89 9.07
CA VAL A 295 21.11 -9.19 7.92
C VAL A 295 21.97 -8.02 8.39
N ALA A 296 21.48 -7.21 9.32
CA ALA A 296 22.24 -6.09 9.88
C ALA A 296 23.50 -6.56 10.63
N THR A 297 23.41 -7.66 11.38
CA THR A 297 24.55 -8.26 12.08
C THR A 297 25.63 -8.72 11.08
N LYS A 298 25.21 -9.39 10.00
CA LYS A 298 26.14 -9.81 8.93
C LYS A 298 26.83 -8.62 8.26
N LEU A 299 26.10 -7.55 7.99
CA LEU A 299 26.68 -6.33 7.41
C LEU A 299 27.68 -5.66 8.36
N LYS A 300 27.43 -5.70 9.67
CA LYS A 300 28.42 -5.23 10.68
C LYS A 300 29.66 -6.10 10.69
N GLU A 301 29.54 -7.41 10.61
CA GLU A 301 30.69 -8.33 10.48
C GLU A 301 31.51 -8.03 9.22
N LEU A 302 30.86 -7.64 8.13
CA LEU A 302 31.49 -7.21 6.88
C LEU A 302 32.04 -5.77 6.93
N LYS A 303 31.98 -5.12 8.09
CA LYS A 303 32.49 -3.78 8.36
C LYS A 303 31.81 -2.64 7.61
N ALA A 304 30.52 -2.76 7.38
CA ALA A 304 29.71 -1.63 6.92
C ALA A 304 29.79 -0.49 7.94
N ARG A 305 29.84 0.74 7.45
CA ARG A 305 29.96 1.93 8.31
C ARG A 305 28.66 2.20 9.08
N ARG A 306 27.56 2.38 8.36
CA ARG A 306 26.22 2.61 8.92
C ARG A 306 25.22 1.76 8.16
N ILE A 307 24.15 1.36 8.85
CA ILE A 307 23.09 0.54 8.29
C ILE A 307 21.79 1.27 8.46
N PHE A 308 21.12 1.55 7.35
CA PHE A 308 19.77 2.13 7.29
C PHE A 308 18.79 1.10 6.78
N VAL A 309 17.57 1.15 7.27
CA VAL A 309 16.48 0.28 6.83
C VAL A 309 15.36 1.15 6.28
N CYS A 310 15.00 0.91 5.03
CA CYS A 310 13.83 1.50 4.39
C CYS A 310 12.76 0.43 4.20
N THR A 311 11.61 0.64 4.78
CA THR A 311 10.47 -0.27 4.65
C THR A 311 9.18 0.51 4.52
N CYS A 312 8.23 -0.02 3.73
CA CYS A 312 6.90 0.55 3.62
C CYS A 312 6.06 0.24 4.86
N PHE A 313 6.24 -0.93 5.45
CA PHE A 313 5.40 -1.42 6.52
C PHE A 313 6.21 -2.04 7.64
N GLY A 314 5.91 -1.62 8.88
CA GLY A 314 6.40 -2.26 10.10
C GLY A 314 5.23 -2.88 10.84
N LEU A 315 5.20 -4.20 10.95
CA LEU A 315 4.16 -4.91 11.69
C LEU A 315 4.48 -5.04 13.17
N PHE A 316 5.76 -5.16 13.50
CA PHE A 316 6.28 -5.21 14.87
C PHE A 316 5.52 -6.21 15.77
N CYS A 317 5.35 -7.44 15.27
CA CYS A 317 4.67 -8.53 15.99
C CYS A 317 5.57 -9.19 17.04
#